data_1b4c169562dd0c1fde4a83c158fa9a48
#
_entry.id   1b4c169562dd0c1fde4a83c158fa9a48
#
_cell.length_a   1.000
_cell.length_b   1.000
_cell.length_c   1.000
_cell.angle_alpha   90.00
_cell.angle_beta   90.00
_cell.angle_gamma   90.00
#
_symmetry.space_group_name_H-M   'P 1'
#
loop_
_entity.id
_entity.type
_entity.pdbx_description
1 polymer ?
#
loop_
_entity_poly.entity_id
_entity_poly.type
_entity_poly.pdbx_seq_one_letter_code
_entity_poly.pdbx_strand_id
1 'polypeptide(L)'
;CYHTHQGSYVHQMDIKDGGKMALLAGVGPMGLAMINYVLRREDRKPSLFVVTDIDQARLDRAATLYTKEFAASRGIDLRYVNTGTVENPVETLREISGGTGYDDVFAFAPVKQVVEQADQILGRDGCLNFFAGPTDTQFTAACNFYNVHYGSTHIMGTTGGNTDDMVESLR
;
A
#
# COMPACT_ATOMS: atom_id res chain seq x y z
N CYS A 1 7.63 3.76 3.16
CA CYS A 1 6.79 4.18 4.31
C CYS A 1 7.62 4.57 5.52
N TYR A 2 7.02 5.23 6.47
CA TYR A 2 7.66 5.71 7.70
C TYR A 2 6.79 5.35 8.89
N HIS A 3 7.39 4.75 9.92
CA HIS A 3 6.71 4.34 11.14
C HIS A 3 7.44 4.84 12.37
N THR A 4 6.67 5.15 13.41
CA THR A 4 7.17 5.46 14.73
C THR A 4 6.78 4.35 15.70
N HIS A 5 7.76 3.77 16.41
CA HIS A 5 7.46 2.80 17.45
C HIS A 5 7.18 3.53 18.75
N GLN A 6 5.98 3.41 19.28
CA GLN A 6 5.63 4.00 20.59
C GLN A 6 6.54 3.46 21.69
N GLY A 7 7.16 4.37 22.42
CA GLY A 7 7.99 4.06 23.58
C GLY A 7 9.47 3.87 23.30
N SER A 8 9.94 3.79 22.07
CA SER A 8 11.35 3.61 21.74
C SER A 8 11.98 4.70 20.90
N TYR A 9 11.18 5.61 20.33
CA TYR A 9 11.62 6.62 19.36
C TYR A 9 12.42 6.04 18.18
N VAL A 10 12.19 4.77 17.86
CA VAL A 10 12.82 4.13 16.71
C VAL A 10 11.99 4.44 15.47
N HIS A 11 12.55 5.25 14.59
CA HIS A 11 11.97 5.56 13.32
C HIS A 11 12.40 4.52 12.28
N GLN A 12 11.46 4.04 11.50
CA GLN A 12 11.71 3.05 10.48
C GLN A 12 11.25 3.59 9.12
N MET A 13 12.15 3.53 8.14
CA MET A 13 11.90 3.95 6.76
C MET A 13 11.75 2.72 5.86
N ASP A 14 10.72 1.90 6.11
CA ASP A 14 10.39 0.70 5.34
C ASP A 14 8.94 0.30 5.61
N ILE A 15 8.44 -0.76 4.98
CA ILE A 15 7.18 -1.38 5.34
C ILE A 15 7.29 -2.04 6.72
N LYS A 16 6.18 -2.15 7.42
CA LYS A 16 6.14 -2.81 8.72
C LYS A 16 6.21 -4.33 8.55
N ASP A 17 7.19 -4.95 9.17
CA ASP A 17 7.30 -6.41 9.19
C ASP A 17 6.12 -7.05 9.94
N GLY A 18 5.48 -8.05 9.31
CA GLY A 18 4.27 -8.67 9.83
C GLY A 18 3.02 -7.77 9.77
N GLY A 19 3.15 -6.56 9.22
CA GLY A 19 2.07 -5.58 9.11
C GLY A 19 1.05 -5.89 8.02
N LYS A 20 0.12 -4.95 7.82
CA LYS A 20 -0.92 -5.01 6.78
C LYS A 20 -0.63 -3.96 5.72
N MET A 21 -0.51 -4.39 4.48
CA MET A 21 -0.14 -3.54 3.36
C MET A 21 -1.25 -3.51 2.30
N ALA A 22 -1.48 -2.35 1.71
CA ALA A 22 -2.41 -2.19 0.59
C ALA A 22 -1.78 -1.42 -0.57
N LEU A 23 -2.00 -1.90 -1.80
CA LEU A 23 -1.72 -1.15 -3.04
C LEU A 23 -3.04 -0.71 -3.66
N LEU A 24 -3.29 0.58 -3.76
CA LEU A 24 -4.47 1.14 -4.40
C LEU A 24 -4.17 1.52 -5.84
N ALA A 25 -5.03 1.08 -6.78
CA ALA A 25 -4.79 1.14 -8.22
C ALA A 25 -3.45 0.45 -8.60
N GLY A 26 -3.18 -0.70 -7.99
CA GLY A 26 -1.85 -1.31 -7.87
C GLY A 26 -1.52 -2.38 -8.90
N VAL A 27 -2.24 -2.50 -10.03
CA VAL A 27 -1.95 -3.53 -11.04
C VAL A 27 -1.41 -2.98 -12.37
N GLY A 28 -0.99 -1.73 -12.38
CA GLY A 28 -0.15 -1.17 -13.44
C GLY A 28 1.29 -1.72 -13.39
N PRO A 29 2.17 -1.34 -14.35
CA PRO A 29 3.54 -1.84 -14.40
C PRO A 29 4.33 -1.66 -13.10
N MET A 30 4.23 -0.49 -12.48
CA MET A 30 4.92 -0.20 -11.22
C MET A 30 4.33 -0.98 -10.03
N GLY A 31 3.00 -1.15 -9.99
CA GLY A 31 2.36 -1.96 -8.98
C GLY A 31 2.73 -3.44 -9.10
N LEU A 32 2.80 -3.99 -10.32
CA LEU A 32 3.28 -5.36 -10.54
C LEU A 32 4.73 -5.54 -10.08
N ALA A 33 5.60 -4.55 -10.34
CA ALA A 33 6.97 -4.57 -9.83
C ALA A 33 7.01 -4.56 -8.29
N MET A 34 6.16 -3.74 -7.64
CA MET A 34 6.04 -3.72 -6.18
C MET A 34 5.54 -5.06 -5.64
N ILE A 35 4.54 -5.67 -6.26
CA ILE A 35 4.06 -7.01 -5.85
C ILE A 35 5.20 -8.02 -5.92
N ASN A 36 5.94 -8.05 -7.03
CA ASN A 36 7.09 -8.93 -7.18
C ASN A 36 8.13 -8.71 -6.08
N TYR A 37 8.49 -7.46 -5.83
CA TYR A 37 9.48 -7.09 -4.82
C TYR A 37 9.04 -7.54 -3.41
N VAL A 38 7.81 -7.23 -3.00
CA VAL A 38 7.27 -7.61 -1.67
C VAL A 38 7.24 -9.12 -1.48
N LEU A 39 6.81 -9.87 -2.50
CA LEU A 39 6.71 -11.33 -2.41
C LEU A 39 8.07 -12.04 -2.39
N ARG A 40 9.13 -11.39 -2.88
CA ARG A 40 10.48 -11.99 -2.93
C ARG A 40 11.40 -11.57 -1.80
N ARG A 41 11.08 -10.52 -1.07
CA ARG A 41 11.87 -10.08 0.09
C ARG A 41 11.96 -11.17 1.16
N GLU A 42 13.12 -11.27 1.79
CA GLU A 42 13.39 -12.25 2.87
C GLU A 42 13.37 -11.59 4.25
N ASP A 43 13.78 -10.33 4.32
CA ASP A 43 14.05 -9.62 5.57
C ASP A 43 12.78 -8.98 6.18
N ARG A 44 11.78 -8.64 5.36
CA ARG A 44 10.61 -7.90 5.80
C ARG A 44 9.41 -8.17 4.91
N LYS A 45 8.32 -8.64 5.50
CA LYS A 45 7.11 -9.05 4.76
C LYS A 45 5.84 -8.62 5.49
N PRO A 46 4.80 -8.18 4.78
CA PRO A 46 3.48 -8.00 5.39
C PRO A 46 2.85 -9.37 5.71
N SER A 47 2.03 -9.46 6.73
CA SER A 47 1.18 -10.62 6.99
C SER A 47 -0.06 -10.66 6.10
N LEU A 48 -0.60 -9.48 5.79
CA LEU A 48 -1.71 -9.27 4.86
C LEU A 48 -1.27 -8.30 3.76
N PHE A 49 -1.48 -8.69 2.51
CA PHE A 49 -1.17 -7.87 1.35
C PHE A 49 -2.38 -7.77 0.43
N VAL A 50 -2.99 -6.59 0.35
CA VAL A 50 -4.18 -6.33 -0.46
C VAL A 50 -3.81 -5.48 -1.66
N VAL A 51 -4.18 -5.94 -2.85
CA VAL A 51 -3.95 -5.24 -4.12
C VAL A 51 -5.30 -4.91 -4.74
N THR A 52 -5.54 -3.65 -5.02
CA THR A 52 -6.82 -3.18 -5.58
C THR A 52 -6.66 -2.59 -6.96
N ASP A 53 -7.69 -2.71 -7.75
CA ASP A 53 -7.92 -1.96 -9.00
C ASP A 53 -9.42 -1.96 -9.31
N ILE A 54 -9.83 -1.17 -10.30
CA ILE A 54 -11.20 -1.19 -10.85
C ILE A 54 -11.30 -2.07 -12.11
N ASP A 55 -10.18 -2.46 -12.70
CA ASP A 55 -10.09 -3.28 -13.91
C ASP A 55 -9.90 -4.76 -13.55
N GLN A 56 -10.97 -5.54 -13.71
CA GLN A 56 -10.95 -6.97 -13.39
C GLN A 56 -9.93 -7.75 -14.22
N ALA A 57 -9.80 -7.45 -15.49
CA ALA A 57 -8.86 -8.17 -16.36
C ALA A 57 -7.40 -7.96 -15.93
N ARG A 58 -7.06 -6.77 -15.44
CA ARG A 58 -5.75 -6.47 -14.87
C ARG A 58 -5.52 -7.22 -13.56
N LEU A 59 -6.54 -7.27 -12.69
CA LEU A 59 -6.48 -8.04 -11.43
C LEU A 59 -6.28 -9.53 -11.71
N ASP A 60 -7.02 -10.09 -12.67
CA ASP A 60 -6.90 -11.49 -13.05
C ASP A 60 -5.50 -11.81 -13.61
N ARG A 61 -4.96 -10.91 -14.45
CA ARG A 61 -3.58 -11.01 -14.92
C ARG A 61 -2.58 -10.98 -13.77
N ALA A 62 -2.73 -10.06 -12.84
CA ALA A 62 -1.86 -9.97 -11.67
C ALA A 62 -1.92 -11.25 -10.83
N ALA A 63 -3.11 -11.79 -10.61
CA ALA A 63 -3.32 -13.04 -9.88
C ALA A 63 -2.71 -14.27 -10.58
N THR A 64 -2.62 -14.26 -11.91
CA THR A 64 -1.93 -15.30 -12.67
C THR A 64 -0.42 -15.21 -12.52
N LEU A 65 0.15 -14.00 -12.48
CA LEU A 65 1.58 -13.77 -12.34
C LEU A 65 2.08 -13.97 -10.90
N TYR A 66 1.27 -13.56 -9.94
CA TYR A 66 1.57 -13.58 -8.50
C TYR A 66 0.43 -14.26 -7.77
N THR A 67 0.53 -15.57 -7.64
CA THR A 67 -0.57 -16.39 -7.11
C THR A 67 -0.67 -16.31 -5.60
N LYS A 68 -1.87 -16.50 -5.07
CA LYS A 68 -2.12 -16.55 -3.62
C LYS A 68 -1.35 -17.71 -2.96
N GLU A 69 -1.20 -18.82 -3.65
CA GLU A 69 -0.46 -20.00 -3.21
C GLU A 69 1.02 -19.69 -3.02
N PHE A 70 1.62 -18.98 -3.99
CA PHE A 70 3.01 -18.51 -3.86
C PHE A 70 3.16 -17.56 -2.68
N ALA A 71 2.27 -16.56 -2.55
CA ALA A 71 2.28 -15.64 -1.42
C ALA A 71 2.11 -16.37 -0.07
N ALA A 72 1.18 -17.33 0.01
CA ALA A 72 0.97 -18.15 1.20
C ALA A 72 2.22 -18.96 1.57
N SER A 73 2.96 -19.50 0.60
CA SER A 73 4.24 -20.19 0.84
C SER A 73 5.31 -19.26 1.43
N ARG A 74 5.13 -17.94 1.28
CA ARG A 74 5.98 -16.89 1.84
C ARG A 74 5.46 -16.34 3.18
N GLY A 75 4.33 -16.87 3.68
CA GLY A 75 3.67 -16.40 4.90
C GLY A 75 2.84 -15.12 4.71
N ILE A 76 2.43 -14.82 3.48
CA ILE A 76 1.68 -13.60 3.11
C ILE A 76 0.26 -13.98 2.69
N ASP A 77 -0.77 -13.40 3.32
CA ASP A 77 -2.15 -13.47 2.85
C ASP A 77 -2.36 -12.42 1.74
N LEU A 78 -2.23 -12.85 0.48
CA LEU A 78 -2.40 -11.98 -0.68
C LEU A 78 -3.85 -11.98 -1.16
N ARG A 79 -4.43 -10.79 -1.28
CA ARG A 79 -5.81 -10.61 -1.76
C ARG A 79 -5.88 -9.59 -2.89
N TYR A 80 -6.62 -9.93 -3.94
CA TYR A 80 -6.96 -9.03 -5.03
C TYR A 80 -8.41 -8.59 -4.88
N VAL A 81 -8.66 -7.28 -4.93
CA VAL A 81 -9.99 -6.69 -4.70
C VAL A 81 -10.33 -5.72 -5.82
N ASN A 82 -11.45 -5.96 -6.50
CA ASN A 82 -11.99 -5.02 -7.46
C ASN A 82 -12.83 -3.97 -6.73
N THR A 83 -12.27 -2.78 -6.55
CA THR A 83 -12.96 -1.67 -5.87
C THR A 83 -14.03 -0.99 -6.72
N GLY A 84 -14.08 -1.28 -8.02
CA GLY A 84 -15.16 -0.80 -8.90
C GLY A 84 -16.46 -1.58 -8.77
N THR A 85 -16.45 -2.75 -8.13
CA THR A 85 -17.63 -3.62 -8.00
C THR A 85 -18.20 -3.68 -6.58
N VAL A 86 -17.54 -3.04 -5.61
CA VAL A 86 -18.02 -2.98 -4.21
C VAL A 86 -18.70 -1.64 -3.94
N GLU A 87 -19.74 -1.65 -3.12
CA GLU A 87 -20.53 -0.47 -2.80
C GLU A 87 -19.72 0.56 -2.00
N ASN A 88 -18.97 0.09 -1.01
CA ASN A 88 -18.12 0.93 -0.16
C ASN A 88 -16.69 0.37 -0.11
N PRO A 89 -15.78 0.83 -0.97
CA PRO A 89 -14.40 0.35 -1.00
C PRO A 89 -13.66 0.52 0.33
N VAL A 90 -13.85 1.63 1.03
CA VAL A 90 -13.19 1.91 2.31
C VAL A 90 -13.63 0.90 3.37
N GLU A 91 -14.94 0.67 3.50
CA GLU A 91 -15.49 -0.28 4.46
C GLU A 91 -15.03 -1.70 4.16
N THR A 92 -15.13 -2.12 2.90
CA THR A 92 -14.64 -3.44 2.44
C THR A 92 -13.16 -3.65 2.80
N LEU A 93 -12.31 -2.67 2.51
CA LEU A 93 -10.87 -2.76 2.81
C LEU A 93 -10.60 -2.77 4.31
N ARG A 94 -11.35 -1.99 5.10
CA ARG A 94 -11.24 -2.01 6.56
C ARG A 94 -11.68 -3.36 7.15
N GLU A 95 -12.76 -3.95 6.65
CA GLU A 95 -13.20 -5.30 7.05
C GLU A 95 -12.13 -6.34 6.76
N ILE A 96 -11.52 -6.31 5.57
CA ILE A 96 -10.42 -7.21 5.20
C ILE A 96 -9.24 -7.09 6.17
N SER A 97 -8.96 -5.89 6.67
CA SER A 97 -7.92 -5.66 7.68
C SER A 97 -8.33 -6.09 9.10
N GLY A 98 -9.54 -6.60 9.30
CA GLY A 98 -10.09 -6.89 10.62
C GLY A 98 -10.46 -5.63 11.42
N GLY A 99 -10.76 -4.53 10.75
CA GLY A 99 -11.16 -3.26 11.33
C GLY A 99 -10.03 -2.37 11.84
N THR A 100 -8.79 -2.86 11.88
CA THR A 100 -7.65 -2.10 12.43
C THR A 100 -7.00 -1.14 11.41
N GLY A 101 -7.32 -1.31 10.13
CA GLY A 101 -6.69 -0.57 9.04
C GLY A 101 -5.32 -1.13 8.65
N TYR A 102 -4.63 -0.39 7.78
CA TYR A 102 -3.38 -0.82 7.18
C TYR A 102 -2.20 -0.03 7.72
N ASP A 103 -1.06 -0.71 7.86
CA ASP A 103 0.19 -0.09 8.29
C ASP A 103 0.88 0.64 7.12
N ASP A 104 0.81 0.06 5.92
CA ASP A 104 1.44 0.59 4.71
C ASP A 104 0.44 0.65 3.56
N VAL A 105 0.16 1.84 3.05
CA VAL A 105 -0.74 2.06 1.92
C VAL A 105 0.00 2.80 0.81
N PHE A 106 -0.01 2.25 -0.39
CA PHE A 106 0.60 2.87 -1.58
C PHE A 106 -0.48 3.25 -2.58
N ALA A 107 -0.51 4.52 -3.00
CA ALA A 107 -1.41 5.03 -4.03
C ALA A 107 -0.66 5.16 -5.36
N PHE A 108 -1.07 4.35 -6.37
CA PHE A 108 -0.42 4.30 -7.69
C PHE A 108 -1.13 5.13 -8.77
N ALA A 109 -2.27 5.72 -8.47
CA ALA A 109 -2.99 6.59 -9.40
C ALA A 109 -3.16 8.00 -8.83
N PRO A 110 -2.89 9.06 -9.62
CA PRO A 110 -3.11 10.45 -9.21
C PRO A 110 -4.60 10.81 -9.32
N VAL A 111 -5.43 10.07 -8.62
CA VAL A 111 -6.89 10.23 -8.56
C VAL A 111 -7.28 10.61 -7.14
N LYS A 112 -7.95 11.74 -6.99
CA LYS A 112 -8.33 12.29 -5.69
C LYS A 112 -9.01 11.24 -4.80
N GLN A 113 -10.00 10.51 -5.33
CA GLN A 113 -10.71 9.48 -4.59
C GLN A 113 -9.81 8.34 -4.10
N VAL A 114 -8.81 7.94 -4.90
CA VAL A 114 -7.85 6.89 -4.50
C VAL A 114 -6.99 7.36 -3.33
N VAL A 115 -6.54 8.62 -3.35
CA VAL A 115 -5.73 9.19 -2.27
C VAL A 115 -6.55 9.33 -0.99
N GLU A 116 -7.80 9.81 -1.10
CA GLU A 116 -8.71 9.95 0.04
C GLU A 116 -9.10 8.59 0.64
N GLN A 117 -9.32 7.55 -0.20
CA GLN A 117 -9.51 6.18 0.27
C GLN A 117 -8.26 5.65 0.99
N ALA A 118 -7.08 5.95 0.46
CA ALA A 118 -5.82 5.54 1.09
C ALA A 118 -5.67 6.11 2.52
N ASP A 119 -5.99 7.38 2.72
CA ASP A 119 -6.01 8.00 4.05
C ASP A 119 -7.03 7.34 4.99
N GLN A 120 -8.24 7.07 4.49
CA GLN A 120 -9.34 6.51 5.29
C GLN A 120 -9.11 5.07 5.74
N ILE A 121 -8.26 4.30 5.07
CA ILE A 121 -7.95 2.91 5.44
C ILE A 121 -6.69 2.76 6.29
N LEU A 122 -5.97 3.84 6.59
CA LEU A 122 -4.81 3.79 7.48
C LEU A 122 -5.20 3.32 8.88
N GLY A 123 -4.36 2.45 9.42
CA GLY A 123 -4.36 2.08 10.82
C GLY A 123 -3.52 3.04 11.67
N ARG A 124 -3.39 2.73 12.95
CA ARG A 124 -2.53 3.49 13.85
C ARG A 124 -1.06 3.36 13.43
N ASP A 125 -0.33 4.48 13.42
CA ASP A 125 1.04 4.60 12.91
C ASP A 125 1.16 4.21 11.41
N GLY A 126 0.01 4.21 10.70
CA GLY A 126 -0.05 3.86 9.29
C GLY A 126 0.56 4.94 8.41
N CYS A 127 1.15 4.53 7.31
CA CYS A 127 1.79 5.42 6.36
C CYS A 127 1.18 5.29 4.97
N LEU A 128 0.68 6.40 4.44
CA LEU A 128 0.34 6.55 3.02
C LEU A 128 1.59 6.98 2.25
N ASN A 129 2.06 6.13 1.34
CA ASN A 129 3.04 6.51 0.34
C ASN A 129 2.30 6.94 -0.95
N PHE A 130 2.36 8.23 -1.24
CA PHE A 130 1.82 8.77 -2.49
C PHE A 130 2.86 8.60 -3.59
N PHE A 131 2.81 7.47 -4.26
CA PHE A 131 3.74 7.09 -5.33
C PHE A 131 3.37 7.71 -6.68
N ALA A 132 2.08 7.96 -6.91
CA ALA A 132 1.58 8.52 -8.17
C ALA A 132 2.13 9.93 -8.45
N GLY A 133 2.48 10.21 -9.69
CA GLY A 133 2.94 11.52 -10.14
C GLY A 133 1.82 12.31 -10.84
N PRO A 134 1.11 13.25 -10.16
CA PRO A 134 0.13 14.09 -10.82
C PRO A 134 0.81 15.06 -11.80
N THR A 135 0.18 15.30 -12.93
CA THR A 135 0.62 16.32 -13.91
C THR A 135 0.04 17.70 -13.60
N ASP A 136 -1.05 17.74 -12.85
CA ASP A 136 -1.66 18.98 -12.38
C ASP A 136 -0.96 19.46 -11.11
N THR A 137 -0.34 20.65 -11.18
CA THR A 137 0.36 21.28 -10.04
C THR A 137 -0.59 21.73 -8.92
N GLN A 138 -1.90 21.76 -9.19
CA GLN A 138 -2.95 22.09 -8.21
C GLN A 138 -3.67 20.85 -7.67
N PHE A 139 -3.16 19.65 -7.97
CA PHE A 139 -3.74 18.41 -7.47
C PHE A 139 -3.79 18.41 -5.94
N THR A 140 -5.00 18.25 -5.38
CA THR A 140 -5.23 18.20 -3.92
C THR A 140 -6.17 17.06 -3.57
N ALA A 141 -6.00 16.51 -2.38
CA ALA A 141 -6.89 15.53 -1.79
C ALA A 141 -7.07 15.81 -0.29
N ALA A 142 -8.21 15.43 0.25
CA ALA A 142 -8.46 15.58 1.68
C ALA A 142 -7.75 14.49 2.49
N CYS A 143 -7.21 14.86 3.65
CA CYS A 143 -6.72 13.90 4.63
C CYS A 143 -7.25 14.25 6.03
N ASN A 144 -7.34 13.24 6.89
CA ASN A 144 -7.89 13.39 8.23
C ASN A 144 -6.80 13.80 9.23
N PHE A 145 -6.67 15.09 9.52
CA PHE A 145 -5.68 15.61 10.47
C PHE A 145 -5.89 15.16 11.92
N TYR A 146 -7.09 14.74 12.28
CA TYR A 146 -7.32 14.09 13.58
C TYR A 146 -6.51 12.77 13.67
N ASN A 147 -6.53 11.97 12.61
CA ASN A 147 -5.76 10.73 12.55
C ASN A 147 -4.24 10.99 12.48
N VAL A 148 -3.82 12.07 11.81
CA VAL A 148 -2.39 12.47 11.80
C VAL A 148 -1.92 12.74 13.23
N HIS A 149 -2.72 13.42 14.05
CA HIS A 149 -2.34 13.74 15.43
C HIS A 149 -2.51 12.55 16.39
N TYR A 150 -3.71 11.98 16.44
CA TYR A 150 -4.05 10.94 17.43
C TYR A 150 -3.74 9.51 17.00
N GLY A 151 -3.75 9.25 15.70
CA GLY A 151 -3.42 7.96 15.10
C GLY A 151 -1.96 7.85 14.70
N SER A 152 -1.19 8.94 14.77
CA SER A 152 0.20 9.01 14.27
C SER A 152 0.31 8.57 12.81
N THR A 153 -0.68 8.93 11.96
CA THR A 153 -0.62 8.59 10.55
C THR A 153 0.34 9.50 9.79
N HIS A 154 0.95 8.97 8.74
CA HIS A 154 1.97 9.67 7.97
C HIS A 154 1.60 9.72 6.49
N ILE A 155 1.98 10.79 5.80
CA ILE A 155 1.89 10.90 4.36
C ILE A 155 3.31 11.16 3.84
N MET A 156 3.77 10.26 2.97
CA MET A 156 5.10 10.33 2.36
C MET A 156 4.97 10.39 0.84
N GLY A 157 5.87 11.11 0.21
CA GLY A 157 6.00 11.14 -1.23
C GLY A 157 7.46 10.95 -1.61
N THR A 158 7.68 10.33 -2.77
CA THR A 158 9.01 10.17 -3.35
C THR A 158 8.96 10.45 -4.84
N THR A 159 10.03 11.02 -5.37
CA THR A 159 10.19 11.21 -6.80
C THR A 159 11.56 10.67 -7.23
N GLY A 160 11.52 9.67 -8.13
CA GLY A 160 12.72 8.98 -8.58
C GLY A 160 13.37 8.09 -7.52
N GLY A 161 14.48 7.49 -7.89
CA GLY A 161 15.35 6.70 -7.03
C GLY A 161 16.82 7.09 -7.24
N ASN A 162 17.71 6.56 -6.42
CA ASN A 162 19.13 6.74 -6.54
C ASN A 162 19.82 5.46 -7.04
N THR A 163 21.15 5.48 -7.12
CA THR A 163 21.93 4.33 -7.59
C THR A 163 21.80 3.11 -6.67
N ASP A 164 21.65 3.33 -5.36
CA ASP A 164 21.52 2.25 -4.39
C ASP A 164 20.17 1.54 -4.54
N ASP A 165 19.10 2.30 -4.82
CA ASP A 165 17.79 1.73 -5.16
C ASP A 165 17.84 0.87 -6.43
N MET A 166 18.64 1.29 -7.43
CA MET A 166 18.84 0.52 -8.66
C MET A 166 19.60 -0.78 -8.37
N VAL A 167 20.64 -0.75 -7.56
CA VAL A 167 21.40 -1.94 -7.15
C VAL A 167 20.51 -2.91 -6.38
N GLU A 168 19.69 -2.40 -5.45
CA GLU A 168 18.74 -3.21 -4.68
C GLU A 168 17.72 -3.91 -5.58
N SER A 169 17.21 -3.21 -6.59
CA SER A 169 16.22 -3.77 -7.52
C SER A 169 16.76 -4.92 -8.41
N LEU A 170 18.10 -5.06 -8.51
CA LEU A 170 18.77 -6.10 -9.29
C LEU A 170 19.16 -7.34 -8.46
N ARG A 171 19.01 -7.29 -7.17
CA ARG A 171 19.29 -8.41 -6.24
C ARG A 171 18.09 -9.32 -6.09
#